data_ed9affb25565d7d4e295f3ff8c9116f1
#
_entry.id   ed9affb25565d7d4e295f3ff8c9116f1
#
_cell.length_a   1.000
_cell.length_b   1.000
_cell.length_c   1.000
_cell.angle_alpha   90.00
_cell.angle_beta   90.00
_cell.angle_gamma   90.00
#
_symmetry.space_group_name_H-M   'P 1'
#
loop_
_entity.id
_entity.type
_entity.pdbx_description
1 polymer ?
#
loop_
_entity_poly.entity_id
_entity_poly.type
_entity_poly.pdbx_seq_one_letter_code
_entity_poly.pdbx_strand_id
1 'polypeptide(L)'
;MRLRRLLASRIFKRCGENFKAFQHVEFSFGYNMEVGDDVVIHRHVLLDDRGGIVLGNKVSISDYANVYSHTHSIVDQRDVTNATTRIDDGVRITYHATVLAGVHVGCDAMVGAVAVATKDVRPHHVNVGIPAKSVRVKPNAPAKLDECLPTARQRSTGGGGRA
;
A
#
# COMPACT_ATOMS: atom_id res chain seq x y z
N MET A 1 -16.39 -10.66 -7.71
CA MET A 1 -14.92 -10.53 -7.49
C MET A 1 -14.09 -10.93 -8.71
N ARG A 2 -14.37 -12.08 -9.37
CA ARG A 2 -13.58 -12.55 -10.54
C ARG A 2 -13.50 -11.55 -11.69
N LEU A 3 -14.61 -10.92 -12.06
CA LEU A 3 -14.65 -9.94 -13.16
C LEU A 3 -13.77 -8.70 -12.86
N ARG A 4 -13.84 -8.15 -11.63
CA ARG A 4 -13.02 -6.99 -11.26
C ARG A 4 -11.52 -7.30 -11.31
N ARG A 5 -11.12 -8.50 -10.87
CA ARG A 5 -9.73 -8.94 -10.99
C ARG A 5 -9.31 -9.07 -12.45
N LEU A 6 -10.16 -9.64 -13.30
CA LEU A 6 -9.89 -9.77 -14.73
C LEU A 6 -9.68 -8.41 -15.39
N LEU A 7 -10.52 -7.42 -15.08
CA LEU A 7 -10.37 -6.06 -15.58
C LEU A 7 -9.09 -5.42 -15.05
N ALA A 8 -8.84 -5.50 -13.74
CA ALA A 8 -7.64 -4.96 -13.12
C ALA A 8 -6.35 -5.55 -13.74
N SER A 9 -6.31 -6.85 -14.02
CA SER A 9 -5.16 -7.50 -14.65
C SER A 9 -4.90 -7.05 -16.10
N ARG A 10 -5.86 -6.38 -16.74
CA ARG A 10 -5.72 -5.80 -18.09
C ARG A 10 -5.34 -4.32 -18.06
N ILE A 11 -5.63 -3.65 -16.94
CA ILE A 11 -5.43 -2.21 -16.77
C ILE A 11 -4.12 -1.94 -16.03
N PHE A 12 -3.86 -2.67 -14.93
CA PHE A 12 -2.69 -2.45 -14.09
C PHE A 12 -1.41 -2.91 -14.79
N LYS A 13 -0.32 -2.19 -14.56
CA LYS A 13 1.02 -2.58 -15.01
C LYS A 13 1.40 -3.97 -14.49
N ARG A 14 1.00 -4.30 -13.25
CA ARG A 14 1.09 -5.62 -12.64
C ARG A 14 -0.09 -5.84 -11.72
N CYS A 15 -0.71 -7.02 -11.80
CA CYS A 15 -1.77 -7.46 -10.90
C CYS A 15 -1.52 -8.89 -10.47
N GLY A 16 -1.20 -9.08 -9.20
CA GLY A 16 -0.92 -10.38 -8.60
C GLY A 16 -2.15 -11.28 -8.45
N GLU A 17 -1.90 -12.44 -7.85
CA GLU A 17 -2.96 -13.41 -7.60
C GLU A 17 -3.87 -12.97 -6.43
N ASN A 18 -5.11 -13.47 -6.42
CA ASN A 18 -6.10 -13.23 -5.37
C ASN A 18 -6.42 -11.76 -5.07
N PHE A 19 -6.12 -10.84 -6.02
CA PHE A 19 -6.52 -9.45 -5.89
C PHE A 19 -8.04 -9.32 -5.73
N LYS A 20 -8.45 -8.51 -4.75
CA LYS A 20 -9.86 -8.22 -4.45
C LYS A 20 -10.06 -6.71 -4.34
N ALA A 21 -10.96 -6.16 -5.14
CA ALA A 21 -11.44 -4.78 -5.01
C ALA A 21 -12.96 -4.80 -4.77
N PHE A 22 -13.39 -4.10 -3.72
CA PHE A 22 -14.80 -3.97 -3.39
C PHE A 22 -15.47 -2.85 -4.21
N GLN A 23 -16.67 -2.42 -3.82
CA GLN A 23 -17.44 -1.42 -4.56
C GLN A 23 -16.80 -0.04 -4.39
N HIS A 24 -16.96 0.78 -5.44
CA HIS A 24 -16.54 2.18 -5.43
C HIS A 24 -15.04 2.38 -5.13
N VAL A 25 -14.20 1.42 -5.51
CA VAL A 25 -12.75 1.64 -5.57
C VAL A 25 -12.47 2.44 -6.82
N GLU A 26 -11.76 3.54 -6.65
CA GLU A 26 -11.39 4.48 -7.72
C GLU A 26 -9.87 4.51 -7.90
N PHE A 27 -9.41 4.59 -9.13
CA PHE A 27 -8.02 4.86 -9.50
C PHE A 27 -8.00 5.82 -10.69
N SER A 28 -7.00 6.71 -10.73
CA SER A 28 -6.95 7.77 -11.74
C SER A 28 -6.67 7.23 -13.12
N PHE A 29 -5.72 6.32 -13.26
CA PHE A 29 -5.30 5.73 -14.53
C PHE A 29 -5.28 4.20 -14.50
N GLY A 30 -4.83 3.60 -13.41
CA GLY A 30 -4.65 2.17 -13.22
C GLY A 30 -3.36 1.62 -13.84
N TYR A 31 -2.95 2.07 -15.02
CA TYR A 31 -1.76 1.57 -15.71
C TYR A 31 -0.43 1.95 -15.01
N ASN A 32 -0.44 2.82 -14.02
CA ASN A 32 0.70 3.14 -13.17
C ASN A 32 0.71 2.34 -11.85
N MET A 33 -0.20 1.38 -11.71
CA MET A 33 -0.29 0.55 -10.52
C MET A 33 0.46 -0.77 -10.67
N GLU A 34 1.26 -1.11 -9.66
CA GLU A 34 1.81 -2.44 -9.48
C GLU A 34 1.24 -3.04 -8.20
N VAL A 35 0.58 -4.19 -8.32
CA VAL A 35 -0.13 -4.82 -7.21
C VAL A 35 0.37 -6.25 -7.03
N GLY A 36 0.77 -6.59 -5.81
CA GLY A 36 1.22 -7.93 -5.42
C GLY A 36 0.08 -8.93 -5.23
N ASP A 37 0.42 -10.07 -4.62
CA ASP A 37 -0.51 -11.16 -4.34
C ASP A 37 -1.33 -10.91 -3.07
N ASP A 38 -2.54 -11.47 -3.03
CA ASP A 38 -3.43 -11.44 -1.86
C ASP A 38 -3.81 -10.03 -1.36
N VAL A 39 -3.78 -9.04 -2.26
CA VAL A 39 -4.14 -7.66 -1.94
C VAL A 39 -5.65 -7.49 -1.88
N VAL A 40 -6.12 -6.80 -0.83
CA VAL A 40 -7.53 -6.49 -0.62
C VAL A 40 -7.73 -4.98 -0.50
N ILE A 41 -8.54 -4.43 -1.40
CA ILE A 41 -8.94 -3.02 -1.37
C ILE A 41 -10.44 -2.94 -1.08
N HIS A 42 -10.78 -2.31 0.03
CA HIS A 42 -12.15 -2.19 0.50
C HIS A 42 -12.92 -1.06 -0.22
N ARG A 43 -14.11 -0.75 0.26
CA ARG A 43 -15.04 0.17 -0.43
C ARG A 43 -14.58 1.62 -0.35
N HIS A 44 -14.91 2.39 -1.41
CA HIS A 44 -14.65 3.83 -1.46
C HIS A 44 -13.20 4.23 -1.24
N VAL A 45 -12.26 3.36 -1.59
CA VAL A 45 -10.83 3.67 -1.56
C VAL A 45 -10.46 4.42 -2.83
N LEU A 46 -9.73 5.52 -2.68
CA LEU A 46 -9.14 6.25 -3.79
C LEU A 46 -7.64 5.93 -3.90
N LEU A 47 -7.21 5.54 -5.09
CA LEU A 47 -5.82 5.31 -5.46
C LEU A 47 -5.46 6.27 -6.59
N ASP A 48 -4.84 7.40 -6.24
CA ASP A 48 -4.40 8.35 -7.26
C ASP A 48 -3.01 7.98 -7.76
N ASP A 49 -2.95 7.19 -8.80
CA ASP A 49 -1.76 6.54 -9.33
C ASP A 49 -1.00 7.36 -10.39
N ARG A 50 -1.17 8.69 -10.45
CA ARG A 50 -0.47 9.55 -11.44
C ARG A 50 1.04 9.37 -11.43
N GLY A 51 1.65 9.37 -10.23
CA GLY A 51 3.08 9.19 -10.03
C GLY A 51 3.49 7.73 -9.81
N GLY A 52 2.51 6.82 -9.85
CA GLY A 52 2.69 5.39 -9.59
C GLY A 52 2.40 4.98 -8.15
N ILE A 53 1.73 3.84 -8.00
CA ILE A 53 1.49 3.20 -6.71
C ILE A 53 1.96 1.76 -6.79
N VAL A 54 2.81 1.36 -5.85
CA VAL A 54 3.31 -0.01 -5.70
C VAL A 54 2.77 -0.60 -4.42
N LEU A 55 1.96 -1.65 -4.53
CA LEU A 55 1.44 -2.43 -3.42
C LEU A 55 2.13 -3.79 -3.39
N GLY A 56 2.75 -4.12 -2.27
CA GLY A 56 3.31 -5.43 -2.00
C GLY A 56 2.25 -6.52 -1.83
N ASN A 57 2.67 -7.67 -1.32
CA ASN A 57 1.77 -8.80 -1.09
C ASN A 57 1.00 -8.64 0.23
N LYS A 58 -0.20 -9.20 0.30
CA LYS A 58 -1.04 -9.20 1.51
C LYS A 58 -1.34 -7.81 2.07
N VAL A 59 -1.32 -6.78 1.23
CA VAL A 59 -1.71 -5.43 1.62
C VAL A 59 -3.23 -5.37 1.77
N SER A 60 -3.67 -4.70 2.83
CA SER A 60 -5.09 -4.43 3.08
C SER A 60 -5.32 -2.93 3.20
N ILE A 61 -6.18 -2.38 2.35
CA ILE A 61 -6.59 -0.97 2.37
C ILE A 61 -8.07 -0.92 2.72
N SER A 62 -8.39 -0.37 3.89
CA SER A 62 -9.76 -0.35 4.43
C SER A 62 -10.62 0.74 3.81
N ASP A 63 -11.93 0.69 4.11
CA ASP A 63 -12.91 1.59 3.51
C ASP A 63 -12.53 3.07 3.70
N TYR A 64 -12.76 3.86 2.64
CA TYR A 64 -12.54 5.31 2.57
C TYR A 64 -11.08 5.76 2.76
N ALA A 65 -10.12 4.86 2.74
CA ALA A 65 -8.72 5.26 2.75
C ALA A 65 -8.30 5.85 1.40
N ASN A 66 -7.29 6.74 1.42
CA ASN A 66 -6.79 7.39 0.21
C ASN A 66 -5.28 7.20 0.11
N VAL A 67 -4.80 6.92 -1.11
CA VAL A 67 -3.37 6.83 -1.42
C VAL A 67 -3.08 7.73 -2.62
N TYR A 68 -2.21 8.70 -2.42
CA TYR A 68 -1.81 9.65 -3.45
C TYR A 68 -0.39 9.39 -3.94
N SER A 69 -0.13 9.69 -5.19
CA SER A 69 1.21 9.64 -5.81
C SER A 69 1.58 10.91 -6.57
N HIS A 70 0.83 11.99 -6.36
CA HIS A 70 1.17 13.32 -6.86
C HIS A 70 0.84 14.38 -5.81
N THR A 71 1.46 15.54 -5.93
CA THR A 71 1.19 16.71 -5.11
C THR A 71 1.34 17.98 -5.94
N HIS A 72 0.71 19.06 -5.49
CA HIS A 72 0.87 20.37 -6.09
C HIS A 72 1.81 21.23 -5.26
N SER A 73 2.54 22.12 -5.92
CA SER A 73 3.32 23.13 -5.23
C SER A 73 2.40 24.06 -4.44
N ILE A 74 2.85 24.45 -3.25
CA ILE A 74 2.15 25.47 -2.43
C ILE A 74 2.32 26.89 -3.01
N VAL A 75 3.22 27.07 -3.95
CA VAL A 75 3.54 28.37 -4.58
C VAL A 75 2.82 28.54 -5.92
N ASP A 76 2.90 27.54 -6.80
CA ASP A 76 2.19 27.53 -8.08
C ASP A 76 1.39 26.23 -8.24
N GLN A 77 0.06 26.33 -8.26
CA GLN A 77 -0.83 25.18 -8.39
C GLN A 77 -0.66 24.40 -9.71
N ARG A 78 -0.09 25.02 -10.74
CA ARG A 78 0.21 24.35 -12.03
C ARG A 78 1.43 23.45 -11.93
N ASP A 79 2.24 23.65 -10.91
CA ASP A 79 3.44 22.87 -10.65
C ASP A 79 3.06 21.57 -9.94
N VAL A 80 3.07 20.48 -10.69
CA VAL A 80 2.67 19.14 -10.21
C VAL A 80 3.91 18.28 -10.08
N THR A 81 4.13 17.73 -8.90
CA THR A 81 5.19 16.75 -8.66
C THR A 81 4.60 15.36 -8.54
N ASN A 82 5.05 14.45 -9.38
CA ASN A 82 4.73 13.03 -9.30
C ASN A 82 5.78 12.31 -8.46
N ALA A 83 5.34 11.54 -7.47
CA ALA A 83 6.21 10.77 -6.58
C ALA A 83 5.59 9.41 -6.28
N THR A 84 6.27 8.35 -6.69
CA THR A 84 5.76 6.98 -6.48
C THR A 84 5.59 6.68 -5.00
N THR A 85 4.37 6.28 -4.62
CA THR A 85 4.04 5.83 -3.27
C THR A 85 4.18 4.31 -3.19
N ARG A 86 4.90 3.82 -2.17
CA ARG A 86 5.19 2.40 -1.97
C ARG A 86 4.58 1.91 -0.67
N ILE A 87 3.89 0.79 -0.76
CA ILE A 87 3.27 0.12 0.38
C ILE A 87 3.74 -1.33 0.34
N ASP A 88 4.62 -1.70 1.27
CA ASP A 88 5.25 -3.01 1.30
C ASP A 88 4.32 -4.14 1.76
N ASP A 89 4.87 -5.36 1.81
CA ASP A 89 4.14 -6.58 2.17
C ASP A 89 3.49 -6.51 3.56
N GLY A 90 2.27 -7.01 3.69
CA GLY A 90 1.56 -7.14 4.96
C GLY A 90 1.06 -5.84 5.58
N VAL A 91 1.24 -4.71 4.91
CA VAL A 91 0.81 -3.40 5.41
C VAL A 91 -0.71 -3.31 5.50
N ARG A 92 -1.17 -2.62 6.53
CA ARG A 92 -2.58 -2.27 6.71
C ARG A 92 -2.77 -0.76 6.72
N ILE A 93 -3.47 -0.24 5.72
CA ILE A 93 -3.99 1.13 5.71
C ILE A 93 -5.43 1.04 6.21
N THR A 94 -5.71 1.65 7.36
CA THR A 94 -7.00 1.45 8.01
C THR A 94 -8.01 2.55 7.63
N TYR A 95 -9.19 2.45 8.20
CA TYR A 95 -10.37 3.24 7.85
C TYR A 95 -10.10 4.76 7.79
N HIS A 96 -10.46 5.40 6.68
CA HIS A 96 -10.24 6.84 6.42
C HIS A 96 -8.78 7.31 6.53
N ALA A 97 -7.80 6.42 6.56
CA ALA A 97 -6.41 6.85 6.57
C ALA A 97 -5.99 7.41 5.21
N THR A 98 -5.05 8.34 5.22
CA THR A 98 -4.49 8.94 4.01
C THR A 98 -2.98 8.74 3.97
N VAL A 99 -2.47 8.28 2.83
CA VAL A 99 -1.03 8.20 2.54
C VAL A 99 -0.71 9.22 1.45
N LEU A 100 0.17 10.16 1.75
CA LEU A 100 0.57 11.20 0.81
C LEU A 100 1.58 10.71 -0.22
N ALA A 101 1.72 11.50 -1.30
CA ALA A 101 2.61 11.21 -2.42
C ALA A 101 4.06 10.98 -1.98
N GLY A 102 4.70 9.97 -2.54
CA GLY A 102 6.09 9.63 -2.30
C GLY A 102 6.38 8.93 -0.96
N VAL A 103 5.36 8.72 -0.12
CA VAL A 103 5.54 8.04 1.16
C VAL A 103 5.81 6.55 0.94
N HIS A 104 6.79 6.02 1.66
CA HIS A 104 7.06 4.59 1.76
C HIS A 104 6.51 4.06 3.08
N VAL A 105 5.61 3.08 3.00
CA VAL A 105 5.09 2.37 4.17
C VAL A 105 5.73 1.00 4.24
N GLY A 106 6.64 0.82 5.20
CA GLY A 106 7.44 -0.39 5.35
C GLY A 106 6.61 -1.61 5.76
N CYS A 107 7.17 -2.79 5.51
CA CYS A 107 6.48 -4.07 5.65
C CYS A 107 5.83 -4.26 7.02
N ASP A 108 4.68 -4.93 7.02
CA ASP A 108 3.87 -5.17 8.23
C ASP A 108 3.51 -3.91 9.05
N ALA A 109 3.78 -2.71 8.55
CA ALA A 109 3.36 -1.49 9.22
C ALA A 109 1.84 -1.30 9.18
N MET A 110 1.36 -0.38 10.00
CA MET A 110 -0.05 0.00 10.05
C MET A 110 -0.19 1.52 10.10
N VAL A 111 -0.99 2.05 9.21
CA VAL A 111 -1.49 3.43 9.29
C VAL A 111 -2.88 3.37 9.90
N GLY A 112 -3.01 3.91 11.11
CA GLY A 112 -4.22 3.84 11.92
C GLY A 112 -5.39 4.63 11.34
N ALA A 113 -6.59 4.39 11.87
CA ALA A 113 -7.80 5.05 11.37
C ALA A 113 -7.68 6.58 11.47
N VAL A 114 -8.14 7.28 10.40
CA VAL A 114 -8.12 8.75 10.28
C VAL A 114 -6.70 9.35 10.34
N ALA A 115 -5.66 8.54 10.25
CA ALA A 115 -4.29 9.03 10.26
C ALA A 115 -3.84 9.54 8.88
N VAL A 116 -2.95 10.53 8.86
CA VAL A 116 -2.35 11.07 7.62
C VAL A 116 -0.84 10.82 7.64
N ALA A 117 -0.39 9.84 6.86
CA ALA A 117 1.03 9.55 6.68
C ALA A 117 1.64 10.58 5.72
N THR A 118 2.40 11.51 6.28
CA THR A 118 3.09 12.60 5.56
C THR A 118 4.58 12.32 5.36
N LYS A 119 5.10 11.26 5.97
CA LYS A 119 6.49 10.80 5.93
C LYS A 119 6.50 9.29 5.95
N ASP A 120 7.64 8.70 5.62
CA ASP A 120 7.85 7.26 5.63
C ASP A 120 7.48 6.63 6.97
N VAL A 121 6.84 5.48 6.88
CA VAL A 121 6.42 4.67 8.02
C VAL A 121 7.36 3.46 8.13
N ARG A 122 8.05 3.36 9.24
CA ARG A 122 9.00 2.26 9.47
C ARG A 122 8.31 0.90 9.51
N PRO A 123 8.99 -0.18 9.07
CA PRO A 123 8.45 -1.54 9.16
C PRO A 123 7.95 -1.88 10.56
N HIS A 124 6.87 -2.65 10.63
CA HIS A 124 6.25 -3.15 11.86
C HIS A 124 5.70 -2.09 12.82
N HIS A 125 5.77 -0.80 12.47
CA HIS A 125 5.26 0.29 13.33
C HIS A 125 3.77 0.54 13.11
N VAL A 126 3.08 0.89 14.20
CA VAL A 126 1.71 1.41 14.18
C VAL A 126 1.78 2.93 14.29
N ASN A 127 1.30 3.61 13.25
CA ASN A 127 1.32 5.07 13.16
C ASN A 127 -0.11 5.60 13.18
N VAL A 128 -0.35 6.62 14.01
CA VAL A 128 -1.67 7.24 14.17
C VAL A 128 -1.57 8.76 14.23
N GLY A 129 -2.69 9.44 14.00
CA GLY A 129 -2.81 10.90 14.11
C GLY A 129 -2.53 11.67 12.83
N ILE A 130 -2.59 12.99 12.93
CA ILE A 130 -2.39 13.95 11.84
C ILE A 130 -1.39 15.01 12.30
N PRO A 131 -0.14 15.00 11.81
CA PRO A 131 0.48 13.95 10.97
C PRO A 131 0.67 12.63 11.75
N ALA A 132 0.69 11.51 11.02
CA ALA A 132 0.85 10.19 11.60
C ALA A 132 2.23 10.03 12.26
N LYS A 133 2.22 9.57 13.51
CA LYS A 133 3.43 9.28 14.30
C LYS A 133 3.37 7.87 14.86
N SER A 134 4.54 7.23 14.96
CA SER A 134 4.64 5.91 15.57
C SER A 134 4.27 5.94 17.04
N VAL A 135 3.30 5.10 17.44
CA VAL A 135 2.85 4.95 18.83
C VAL A 135 3.28 3.63 19.46
N ARG A 136 3.53 2.60 18.62
CA ARG A 136 4.04 1.30 19.08
C ARG A 136 4.65 0.51 17.93
N VAL A 137 5.43 -0.50 18.27
CA VAL A 137 5.84 -1.59 17.37
C VAL A 137 4.85 -2.74 17.55
N LYS A 138 4.53 -3.46 16.46
CA LYS A 138 3.67 -4.64 16.55
C LYS A 138 4.30 -5.72 17.42
N PRO A 139 3.53 -6.43 18.25
CA PRO A 139 4.07 -7.43 19.19
C PRO A 139 4.72 -8.64 18.51
N ASN A 140 4.37 -8.91 17.26
CA ASN A 140 4.94 -9.99 16.44
C ASN A 140 6.07 -9.52 15.52
N ALA A 141 6.61 -8.32 15.74
CA ALA A 141 7.73 -7.82 14.95
C ALA A 141 8.99 -8.66 15.21
N PRO A 142 9.87 -8.84 14.18
CA PRO A 142 11.14 -9.51 14.36
C PRO A 142 12.07 -8.69 15.26
N ALA A 143 13.10 -9.33 15.82
CA ALA A 143 14.08 -8.64 16.68
C ALA A 143 14.81 -7.50 15.96
N LYS A 144 15.01 -7.65 14.64
CA LYS A 144 15.53 -6.59 13.78
C LYS A 144 14.37 -5.97 13.00
N LEU A 145 13.96 -4.80 13.38
CA LEU A 145 12.76 -4.13 12.85
C LEU A 145 12.85 -3.74 11.36
N ASP A 146 14.04 -3.65 10.80
CA ASP A 146 14.24 -3.32 9.39
C ASP A 146 14.15 -4.58 8.48
N GLU A 147 14.01 -5.76 9.06
CA GLU A 147 13.81 -7.00 8.32
C GLU A 147 12.34 -7.19 7.98
N CYS A 148 12.04 -7.27 6.69
CA CYS A 148 10.75 -7.73 6.20
C CYS A 148 10.74 -9.26 6.18
N LEU A 149 9.93 -9.88 7.02
CA LEU A 149 9.78 -11.34 7.01
C LEU A 149 9.20 -11.79 5.66
N PRO A 150 9.82 -12.80 4.99
CA PRO A 150 9.27 -13.30 3.74
C PRO A 150 7.84 -13.78 3.93
N THR A 151 6.96 -13.45 2.99
CA THR A 151 5.59 -13.95 2.99
C THR A 151 5.61 -15.48 2.86
N ALA A 152 4.58 -16.17 3.38
CA ALA A 152 4.54 -17.65 3.43
C ALA A 152 4.81 -18.31 2.06
N ARG A 153 4.51 -17.63 0.96
CA ARG A 153 4.76 -18.11 -0.41
C ARG A 153 6.24 -18.05 -0.81
N GLN A 154 6.98 -17.08 -0.30
CA GLN A 154 8.45 -16.98 -0.52
C GLN A 154 9.22 -18.05 0.28
N ARG A 155 8.64 -18.55 1.39
CA ARG A 155 9.26 -19.65 2.18
C ARG A 155 9.19 -21.01 1.49
N SER A 156 8.19 -21.24 0.63
CA SER A 156 8.02 -22.52 -0.09
C SER A 156 8.92 -22.68 -1.32
N THR A 157 9.49 -21.59 -1.87
CA THR A 157 10.39 -21.64 -3.03
C THR A 157 11.88 -21.72 -2.66
N GLY A 158 12.23 -21.58 -1.38
CA GLY A 158 13.62 -21.64 -0.88
C GLY A 158 14.10 -23.04 -0.41
N GLY A 159 13.27 -24.08 -0.55
CA GLY A 159 13.58 -25.42 -0.04
C GLY A 159 13.77 -26.49 -1.12
N GLY A 160 14.64 -26.27 -2.08
CA GLY A 160 14.88 -27.22 -3.18
C GLY A 160 16.35 -27.28 -3.63
N GLY A 161 17.28 -27.21 -2.69
CA GLY A 161 18.68 -27.59 -2.94
C GLY A 161 18.90 -29.06 -2.54
N ARG A 162 18.84 -29.96 -3.50
CA ARG A 162 19.26 -31.34 -3.30
C ARG A 162 20.79 -31.38 -3.35
N ALA A 163 21.34 -32.02 -2.35
CA ALA A 163 22.69 -32.62 -2.40
C ALA A 163 22.70 -33.78 -3.38
#